data_d7625565576d7aecceba5ee8ae3513e8
#
_entry.id   d7625565576d7aecceba5ee8ae3513e8
#
_cell.length_a   1.000
_cell.length_b   1.000
_cell.length_c   1.000
_cell.angle_alpha   90.00
_cell.angle_beta   90.00
_cell.angle_gamma   90.00
#
_symmetry.space_group_name_H-M   'P 1'
#
loop_
_entity.id
_entity.type
_entity.pdbx_description
1 polymer ?
#
loop_
_entity_poly.entity_id
_entity_poly.type
_entity_poly.pdbx_seq_one_letter_code
_entity_poly.pdbx_strand_id
1 'polypeptide(L)'
;MINNNPQVQKVDNSNYSHYVGVKFASSARAYFFGYKDLDIHLGDMVVVETVKGLELGEVAMDPIEISHYSSELGLKPILRIASD
;
A
#
# COMPACT_ATOMS: atom_id res chain seq x y z
N MET A 1 12.58 -33.29 7.39
CA MET A 1 12.21 -32.77 7.60
C MET A 1 11.65 -31.99 6.98
N ILE A 2 11.15 -31.74 6.84
CA ILE A 2 10.66 -31.15 6.31
C ILE A 2 10.42 -30.10 6.58
N ASN A 3 10.59 -29.45 6.33
CA ASN A 3 10.35 -28.45 6.55
C ASN A 3 9.61 -27.78 6.05
N ASN A 4 9.30 -27.82 6.04
CA ASN A 4 8.60 -27.24 5.53
C ASN A 4 8.03 -26.31 6.08
N ASN A 5 8.02 -25.65 5.95
CA ASN A 5 7.62 -24.50 6.48
C ASN A 5 6.77 -23.73 5.55
N PRO A 6 5.74 -24.30 5.23
CA PRO A 6 4.92 -23.78 4.21
C PRO A 6 4.31 -22.47 4.57
N GLN A 7 4.32 -22.15 5.82
CA GLN A 7 3.72 -20.94 6.19
C GLN A 7 4.58 -19.78 5.87
N VAL A 8 5.80 -20.02 5.57
CA VAL A 8 6.68 -18.95 5.24
C VAL A 8 6.56 -18.70 3.79
N GLN A 9 5.50 -18.12 3.39
CA GLN A 9 5.35 -17.77 2.03
C GLN A 9 5.85 -16.40 1.83
N LYS A 10 6.66 -16.23 0.83
CA LYS A 10 7.06 -14.90 0.49
C LYS A 10 5.87 -14.17 0.00
N VAL A 11 5.68 -12.99 0.54
CA VAL A 11 4.64 -12.12 0.04
C VAL A 11 5.07 -11.59 -1.30
N ASP A 12 4.19 -11.69 -2.27
CA ASP A 12 4.49 -11.28 -3.63
C ASP A 12 3.88 -9.91 -3.87
N ASN A 13 4.72 -8.89 -3.86
CA ASN A 13 4.28 -7.54 -4.15
C ASN A 13 4.61 -7.12 -5.58
N SER A 14 4.89 -8.09 -6.45
CA SER A 14 5.35 -7.78 -7.80
C SER A 14 4.26 -7.16 -8.67
N ASN A 15 3.01 -7.19 -8.21
CA ASN A 15 1.94 -6.51 -8.94
C ASN A 15 2.04 -5.00 -8.84
N TYR A 16 2.87 -4.49 -7.96
CA TYR A 16 2.97 -3.06 -7.74
C TYR A 16 4.28 -2.54 -8.31
N SER A 17 4.25 -1.28 -8.75
CA SER A 17 5.48 -0.62 -9.17
C SER A 17 6.06 0.20 -8.05
N HIS A 18 5.19 0.73 -7.18
CA HIS A 18 5.59 1.64 -6.12
C HIS A 18 4.73 1.41 -4.90
N TYR A 19 5.16 1.99 -3.78
CA TYR A 19 4.32 2.03 -2.58
C TYR A 19 4.43 3.40 -1.94
N VAL A 20 3.42 3.73 -1.13
CA VAL A 20 3.36 5.00 -0.41
C VAL A 20 2.74 4.77 0.94
N GLY A 21 3.01 5.67 1.86
CA GLY A 21 2.29 5.73 3.11
C GLY A 21 1.06 6.59 2.96
N VAL A 22 -0.05 6.13 3.50
CA VAL A 22 -1.33 6.82 3.41
C VAL A 22 -1.84 7.04 4.83
N LYS A 23 -2.26 8.26 5.12
CA LYS A 23 -2.81 8.61 6.42
C LYS A 23 -4.30 8.81 6.29
N PHE A 24 -5.01 8.37 7.31
CA PHE A 24 -6.46 8.52 7.37
C PHE A 24 -6.82 9.51 8.48
N ALA A 25 -7.98 10.13 8.34
CA ALA A 25 -8.42 11.13 9.32
C ALA A 25 -8.49 10.55 10.72
N SER A 26 -8.80 9.27 10.83
CA SER A 26 -8.99 8.63 12.12
C SER A 26 -7.70 8.05 12.69
N SER A 27 -6.56 8.23 12.02
CA SER A 27 -5.34 7.58 12.45
C SER A 27 -4.19 8.57 12.49
N ALA A 28 -3.34 8.43 13.49
CA ALA A 28 -2.18 9.29 13.62
C ALA A 28 -0.99 8.80 12.83
N ARG A 29 -1.08 7.60 12.25
CA ARG A 29 0.06 7.01 11.57
C ARG A 29 -0.32 6.66 10.14
N ALA A 30 0.69 6.54 9.31
CA ALA A 30 0.49 6.14 7.93
C ALA A 30 0.60 4.63 7.81
N TYR A 31 -0.11 4.09 6.84
CA TYR A 31 -0.03 2.68 6.49
C TYR A 31 0.39 2.57 5.05
N PHE A 32 1.16 1.54 4.71
CA PHE A 32 1.70 1.40 3.37
C PHE A 32 0.74 0.71 2.44
N PHE A 33 0.64 1.24 1.23
CA PHE A 33 -0.19 0.67 0.17
C PHE A 33 0.63 0.65 -1.11
N GLY A 34 0.37 -0.34 -1.96
CA GLY A 34 1.04 -0.47 -3.23
C GLY A 34 0.16 -0.02 -4.37
N TYR A 35 0.78 0.29 -5.50
CA TYR A 35 0.01 0.66 -6.67
C TYR A 35 0.84 0.48 -7.93
N LYS A 36 0.14 0.53 -9.05
CA LYS A 36 0.73 0.42 -10.37
C LYS A 36 -0.17 1.19 -11.33
N ASP A 37 0.46 1.86 -12.29
CA ASP A 37 -0.28 2.55 -13.34
C ASP A 37 -1.13 3.71 -12.83
N LEU A 38 -0.72 4.29 -11.73
CA LEU A 38 -1.35 5.49 -11.20
C LEU A 38 -0.27 6.55 -11.04
N ASP A 39 -0.66 7.81 -11.26
CA ASP A 39 0.27 8.93 -11.15
C ASP A 39 0.04 9.60 -9.79
N ILE A 40 0.64 9.02 -8.77
CA ILE A 40 0.39 9.42 -7.38
C ILE A 40 1.53 10.29 -6.88
N HIS A 41 1.17 11.34 -6.16
CA HIS A 41 2.13 12.29 -5.61
C HIS A 41 1.81 12.55 -4.15
N LEU A 42 2.81 13.01 -3.43
CA LEU A 42 2.63 13.45 -2.05
C LEU A 42 1.47 14.44 -1.97
N GLY A 43 0.57 14.21 -1.04
CA GLY A 43 -0.58 15.09 -0.84
C GLY A 43 -1.83 14.68 -1.59
N ASP A 44 -1.72 13.73 -2.52
CA ASP A 44 -2.90 13.28 -3.25
C ASP A 44 -3.86 12.54 -2.33
N MET A 45 -5.13 12.66 -2.63
CA MET A 45 -6.15 11.88 -1.93
C MET A 45 -6.41 10.61 -2.73
N VAL A 46 -6.44 9.50 -2.05
CA VAL A 46 -6.61 8.20 -2.69
C VAL A 46 -7.69 7.40 -1.97
N VAL A 47 -8.25 6.43 -2.69
CA VAL A 47 -9.27 5.55 -2.14
C VAL A 47 -8.65 4.17 -1.98
N VAL A 48 -8.81 3.61 -0.79
CA VAL A 48 -8.35 2.26 -0.49
C VAL A 48 -9.47 1.50 0.19
N GLU A 49 -9.32 0.19 0.27
CA GLU A 49 -10.29 -0.63 0.98
C GLU A 49 -9.66 -1.14 2.26
N THR A 50 -10.35 -0.97 3.37
CA THR A 50 -9.92 -1.46 4.67
C THR A 50 -11.00 -2.35 5.24
N VAL A 51 -10.80 -2.83 6.46
CA VAL A 51 -11.83 -3.63 7.10
C VAL A 51 -13.12 -2.85 7.31
N LYS A 52 -13.05 -1.53 7.25
CA LYS A 52 -14.23 -0.70 7.39
C LYS A 52 -14.91 -0.40 6.06
N GLY A 53 -14.34 -0.90 4.95
CA GLY A 53 -14.87 -0.63 3.64
C GLY A 53 -13.96 0.34 2.89
N LEU A 54 -14.54 1.10 1.98
CA LEU A 54 -13.76 2.07 1.22
C LEU A 54 -13.47 3.28 2.08
N GLU A 55 -12.21 3.70 2.07
CA GLU A 55 -11.80 4.86 2.85
C GLU A 55 -10.96 5.78 2.00
N LEU A 56 -11.05 7.05 2.33
CA LEU A 56 -10.28 8.10 1.68
C LEU A 56 -9.09 8.41 2.56
N GLY A 57 -7.91 8.45 1.96
CA GLY A 57 -6.69 8.78 2.70
C GLY A 57 -5.83 9.74 1.92
N GLU A 58 -4.84 10.28 2.60
CA GLU A 58 -3.94 11.23 1.99
C GLU A 58 -2.56 10.63 1.89
N VAL A 59 -1.94 10.76 0.73
CA VAL A 59 -0.58 10.27 0.51
C VAL A 59 0.37 11.14 1.31
N ALA A 60 1.09 10.52 2.23
CA ALA A 60 1.89 11.23 3.22
C ALA A 60 3.38 11.19 2.94
N MET A 61 3.79 10.63 1.83
CA MET A 61 5.20 10.57 1.47
C MET A 61 5.31 10.44 -0.04
N ASP A 62 6.48 10.75 -0.56
CA ASP A 62 6.73 10.53 -1.98
C ASP A 62 6.77 9.04 -2.27
N PRO A 63 6.31 8.62 -3.46
CA PRO A 63 6.33 7.20 -3.82
C PRO A 63 7.73 6.63 -3.83
N ILE A 64 7.82 5.37 -3.43
CA ILE A 64 9.08 4.64 -3.42
C ILE A 64 8.89 3.40 -4.28
N GLU A 65 9.90 3.07 -5.06
CA GLU A 65 9.86 1.90 -5.91
C GLU A 65 9.69 0.65 -5.08
N ILE A 66 8.90 -0.28 -5.59
CA ILE A 66 8.55 -1.48 -4.84
C ILE A 66 9.78 -2.32 -4.49
N SER A 67 10.83 -2.22 -5.29
CA SER A 67 12.05 -2.99 -5.02
C SER A 67 12.70 -2.60 -3.70
N HIS A 68 12.36 -1.45 -3.16
CA HIS A 68 12.90 -1.00 -1.88
C HIS A 68 12.03 -1.41 -0.69
N TYR A 69 10.91 -2.08 -0.94
CA TYR A 69 10.02 -2.50 0.14
C TYR A 69 10.59 -3.74 0.79
N SER A 70 10.91 -3.65 2.06
CA SER A 70 11.60 -4.74 2.74
C SER A 70 10.76 -5.43 3.79
N SER A 71 9.51 -5.06 3.94
CA SER A 71 8.64 -5.70 4.91
C SER A 71 8.15 -7.03 4.38
N GLU A 72 7.89 -7.97 5.28
CA GLU A 72 7.26 -9.23 4.91
C GLU A 72 5.76 -9.12 4.81
N LEU A 73 5.21 -7.97 5.15
CA LEU A 73 3.77 -7.78 5.07
C LEU A 73 3.37 -7.53 3.64
N GLY A 74 2.25 -8.11 3.25
CA GLY A 74 1.68 -7.83 1.94
C GLY A 74 1.08 -6.44 1.92
N LEU A 75 1.23 -5.78 0.78
CA LEU A 75 0.65 -4.48 0.59
C LEU A 75 -0.76 -4.64 0.02
N LYS A 76 -1.66 -3.81 0.46
CA LYS A 76 -2.96 -3.71 -0.15
C LYS A 76 -2.90 -2.63 -1.21
N PRO A 77 -3.76 -2.70 -2.22
CA PRO A 77 -3.66 -1.76 -3.32
C PRO A 77 -4.37 -0.44 -3.04
N ILE A 78 -3.86 0.60 -3.66
CA ILE A 78 -4.62 1.82 -3.82
C ILE A 78 -5.57 1.57 -4.97
N LEU A 79 -6.86 1.79 -4.76
CA LEU A 79 -7.86 1.50 -5.76
C LEU A 79 -7.92 2.56 -6.84
N ARG A 80 -7.82 3.83 -6.44
CA ARG A 80 -7.81 4.92 -7.39
C ARG A 80 -7.43 6.21 -6.69
N ILE A 81 -7.08 7.19 -7.48
CA ILE A 81 -6.88 8.55 -6.98
C ILE A 81 -8.26 9.16 -6.87
N ALA A 82 -8.52 9.81 -5.74
CA ALA A 82 -9.81 10.46 -5.55
C ALA A 82 -9.87 11.69 -6.46
N SER A 83 -11.02 11.88 -7.09
CA SER A 83 -11.21 13.06 -7.90
C SER A 83 -12.35 13.86 -7.32
N ASP A 84 -12.33 15.12 -7.63
CA ASP A 84 -13.36 16.02 -7.11
C ASP A 84 -14.69 15.82 -7.76
#